data_6200e467d7dd79385613fc6766eb367a
#
_entry.id   6200e467d7dd79385613fc6766eb367a
#
_cell.length_a   1.000
_cell.length_b   1.000
_cell.length_c   1.000
_cell.angle_alpha   90.00
_cell.angle_beta   90.00
_cell.angle_gamma   90.00
#
_symmetry.space_group_name_H-M   'P 1'
#
loop_
_entity.id
_entity.type
_entity.pdbx_description
1 polymer ?
#
loop_
_entity_poly.entity_id
_entity_poly.type
_entity_poly.pdbx_seq_one_letter_code
_entity_poly.pdbx_strand_id
1 'polypeptide(L)'
;IANAVFNRDDAILVVMENGYTSATGTQNIPSSQHQAAEKMTGMSIERALKGVGVEWVKRVTTYQVAEVARTLKEAMTTPFAGLKVIIADSECQLERQRRIRPLIAASLRAGERVVRTRFGVDEDVCSGDHSCIRLSGCPSLTVKDSSDPLKVDPVAHVNNGCVGCG
;
A
#
# COMPACT_ATOMS: atom_id res chain seq x y z
N ILE A 1 21.35 -9.57 -0.65
CA ILE A 1 21.36 -9.10 0.75
C ILE A 1 22.64 -9.59 1.43
N ALA A 2 22.88 -10.92 1.53
CA ALA A 2 24.06 -11.47 2.18
C ALA A 2 25.39 -10.88 1.64
N ASN A 3 25.52 -10.74 0.33
CA ASN A 3 26.69 -10.12 -0.27
C ASN A 3 26.86 -8.64 0.11
N ALA A 4 25.77 -7.88 0.16
CA ALA A 4 25.81 -6.47 0.58
C ALA A 4 26.26 -6.34 2.05
N VAL A 5 25.77 -7.25 2.92
CA VAL A 5 26.20 -7.31 4.32
C VAL A 5 27.70 -7.68 4.41
N PHE A 6 28.09 -8.71 3.66
CA PHE A 6 29.50 -9.17 3.62
C PHE A 6 30.45 -8.07 3.14
N ASN A 7 30.07 -7.33 2.10
CA ASN A 7 30.86 -6.24 1.52
C ASN A 7 30.76 -4.94 2.33
N ARG A 8 29.90 -4.87 3.35
CA ARG A 8 29.59 -3.65 4.11
C ARG A 8 29.08 -2.51 3.21
N ASP A 9 28.24 -2.86 2.21
CA ASP A 9 27.70 -1.87 1.30
C ASP A 9 26.77 -0.91 2.05
N ASP A 10 27.02 0.39 1.91
CA ASP A 10 26.15 1.44 2.45
C ASP A 10 25.01 1.70 1.46
N ALA A 11 23.89 0.99 1.65
CA ALA A 11 22.75 1.03 0.76
C ALA A 11 21.41 0.98 1.52
N ILE A 12 20.35 1.42 0.86
CA ILE A 12 18.97 1.29 1.35
C ILE A 12 18.22 0.31 0.45
N LEU A 13 17.69 -0.75 1.05
CA LEU A 13 16.84 -1.73 0.38
C LEU A 13 15.41 -1.57 0.88
N VAL A 14 14.46 -1.39 -0.04
CA VAL A 14 13.03 -1.43 0.28
C VAL A 14 12.45 -2.77 -0.15
N VAL A 15 11.95 -3.53 0.81
CA VAL A 15 11.27 -4.81 0.58
C VAL A 15 9.77 -4.57 0.63
N MET A 16 9.07 -4.77 -0.49
CA MET A 16 7.61 -4.67 -0.54
C MET A 16 6.99 -5.99 -0.09
N GLU A 17 6.43 -6.01 1.13
CA GLU A 17 5.72 -7.16 1.66
C GLU A 17 4.22 -6.96 1.51
N ASN A 18 3.64 -7.65 0.53
CA ASN A 18 2.19 -7.61 0.27
C ASN A 18 1.50 -8.97 0.51
N GLY A 19 2.21 -9.92 1.08
CA GLY A 19 1.73 -11.27 1.38
C GLY A 19 1.68 -12.23 0.19
N TYR A 20 2.02 -11.78 -1.03
CA TYR A 20 1.89 -12.58 -2.26
C TYR A 20 2.93 -12.21 -3.31
N THR A 21 3.18 -13.10 -4.27
CA THR A 21 3.76 -12.72 -5.56
C THR A 21 2.64 -12.21 -6.46
N SER A 22 2.41 -10.89 -6.45
CA SER A 22 1.23 -10.28 -7.11
C SER A 22 1.36 -10.21 -8.62
N ALA A 23 2.58 -10.05 -9.14
CA ALA A 23 2.84 -9.86 -10.57
C ALA A 23 2.33 -11.02 -11.44
N THR A 24 2.31 -12.23 -10.90
CA THR A 24 1.92 -13.46 -11.62
C THR A 24 0.59 -14.03 -11.15
N GLY A 25 -0.22 -13.30 -10.38
CA GLY A 25 -1.57 -13.69 -10.04
C GLY A 25 -1.81 -14.07 -8.58
N THR A 26 -1.07 -13.47 -7.65
CA THR A 26 -1.28 -13.63 -6.20
C THR A 26 -0.98 -15.04 -5.67
N GLN A 27 0.18 -15.58 -6.04
CA GLN A 27 0.66 -16.85 -5.50
C GLN A 27 1.21 -16.66 -4.09
N ASN A 28 1.00 -17.68 -3.26
CA ASN A 28 1.57 -17.72 -1.92
C ASN A 28 3.10 -17.78 -1.97
N ILE A 29 3.72 -17.05 -1.06
CA ILE A 29 5.16 -17.03 -0.82
C ILE A 29 5.44 -17.46 0.62
N PRO A 30 6.67 -17.80 1.00
CA PRO A 30 6.98 -18.25 2.35
C PRO A 30 6.55 -17.32 3.48
N SER A 31 6.41 -16.00 3.21
CA SER A 31 5.92 -15.01 4.18
C SER A 31 4.41 -14.77 4.11
N SER A 32 3.65 -15.45 3.23
CA SER A 32 2.20 -15.31 3.16
C SER A 32 1.53 -15.77 4.45
N GLN A 33 0.68 -14.91 5.01
CA GLN A 33 -0.04 -15.19 6.27
C GLN A 33 -1.47 -15.70 6.03
N HIS A 34 -2.00 -15.55 4.82
CA HIS A 34 -3.35 -15.91 4.46
C HIS A 34 -3.36 -17.17 3.61
N GLN A 35 -4.02 -18.18 4.11
CA GLN A 35 -4.33 -19.46 3.48
C GLN A 35 -3.24 -20.55 3.51
N ALA A 36 -3.70 -21.69 3.87
CA ALA A 36 -3.07 -22.98 4.09
C ALA A 36 -2.55 -23.15 5.51
N ALA A 37 -3.45 -23.02 6.48
CA ALA A 37 -3.20 -23.32 7.89
C ALA A 37 -2.60 -24.72 8.14
N GLU A 38 -2.62 -25.61 7.16
CA GLU A 38 -2.17 -26.98 7.35
C GLU A 38 -0.71 -27.27 6.92
N LYS A 39 -0.05 -26.36 6.17
CA LYS A 39 1.27 -26.66 5.58
C LYS A 39 2.32 -25.55 5.69
N MET A 40 2.03 -24.41 6.31
CA MET A 40 2.95 -23.27 6.27
C MET A 40 3.45 -22.88 7.66
N THR A 41 4.73 -23.04 7.88
CA THR A 41 5.44 -22.30 8.90
C THR A 41 5.69 -20.90 8.35
N GLY A 42 4.90 -19.91 8.78
CA GLY A 42 5.07 -18.54 8.33
C GLY A 42 6.49 -18.03 8.52
N MET A 43 7.18 -17.72 7.43
CA MET A 43 8.51 -17.14 7.47
C MET A 43 8.42 -15.65 7.76
N SER A 44 9.15 -15.19 8.77
CA SER A 44 9.31 -13.76 9.02
C SER A 44 10.45 -13.20 8.17
N ILE A 45 10.16 -12.24 7.30
CA ILE A 45 11.18 -11.51 6.51
C ILE A 45 12.19 -10.85 7.44
N GLU A 46 11.75 -10.26 8.55
CA GLU A 46 12.65 -9.64 9.55
C GLU A 46 13.63 -10.64 10.15
N ARG A 47 13.14 -11.84 10.52
CA ARG A 47 14.02 -12.89 11.07
C ARG A 47 15.03 -13.36 10.01
N ALA A 48 14.59 -13.50 8.76
CA ALA A 48 15.48 -13.88 7.68
C ALA A 48 16.55 -12.81 7.43
N LEU A 49 16.19 -11.53 7.44
CA LEU A 49 17.14 -10.42 7.31
C LEU A 49 18.16 -10.39 8.45
N LYS A 50 17.70 -10.53 9.69
CA LYS A 50 18.59 -10.64 10.86
C LYS A 50 19.49 -11.86 10.78
N GLY A 51 18.96 -12.99 10.30
CA GLY A 51 19.72 -14.23 10.12
C GLY A 51 20.88 -14.11 9.14
N VAL A 52 20.78 -13.21 8.13
CA VAL A 52 21.89 -12.92 7.20
C VAL A 52 22.73 -11.71 7.63
N GLY A 53 22.54 -11.19 8.85
CA GLY A 53 23.38 -10.16 9.45
C GLY A 53 22.95 -8.72 9.17
N VAL A 54 21.70 -8.47 8.74
CA VAL A 54 21.20 -7.09 8.60
C VAL A 54 20.87 -6.54 9.99
N GLU A 55 21.55 -5.47 10.40
CA GLU A 55 21.38 -4.85 11.72
C GLU A 55 20.29 -3.77 11.72
N TRP A 56 20.23 -2.95 10.66
CA TRP A 56 19.23 -1.89 10.56
C TRP A 56 18.03 -2.37 9.74
N VAL A 57 16.94 -2.68 10.43
CA VAL A 57 15.67 -3.12 9.80
C VAL A 57 14.52 -2.35 10.42
N LYS A 58 13.68 -1.75 9.59
CA LYS A 58 12.43 -1.11 10.00
C LYS A 58 11.26 -1.60 9.15
N ARG A 59 10.11 -1.80 9.79
CA ARG A 59 8.84 -2.12 9.13
C ARG A 59 7.94 -0.90 9.19
N VAL A 60 7.31 -0.56 8.07
CA VAL A 60 6.37 0.55 7.94
C VAL A 60 5.15 0.14 7.13
N THR A 61 3.98 0.65 7.49
CA THR A 61 2.76 0.46 6.71
C THR A 61 2.72 1.48 5.58
N THR A 62 2.60 1.02 4.32
CA THR A 62 2.73 1.91 3.14
C THR A 62 1.67 2.99 3.06
N TYR A 63 0.48 2.77 3.62
CA TYR A 63 -0.59 3.77 3.66
C TYR A 63 -0.35 4.90 4.67
N GLN A 64 0.60 4.74 5.58
CA GLN A 64 1.04 5.79 6.49
C GLN A 64 2.17 6.61 5.86
N VAL A 65 1.86 7.38 4.83
CA VAL A 65 2.83 8.08 3.96
C VAL A 65 3.83 8.92 4.76
N ALA A 66 3.36 9.63 5.80
CA ALA A 66 4.23 10.44 6.66
C ALA A 66 5.27 9.58 7.42
N GLU A 67 4.89 8.38 7.86
CA GLU A 67 5.80 7.45 8.52
C GLU A 67 6.82 6.87 7.55
N VAL A 68 6.37 6.48 6.35
CA VAL A 68 7.26 6.02 5.28
C VAL A 68 8.31 7.07 4.94
N ALA A 69 7.87 8.32 4.73
CA ALA A 69 8.77 9.44 4.41
C ALA A 69 9.78 9.71 5.54
N ARG A 70 9.33 9.69 6.79
CA ARG A 70 10.20 9.85 7.97
C ARG A 70 11.23 8.72 8.07
N THR A 71 10.80 7.47 7.89
CA THR A 71 11.70 6.30 7.95
C THR A 71 12.71 6.30 6.82
N LEU A 72 12.30 6.67 5.62
CA LEU A 72 13.21 6.82 4.49
C LEU A 72 14.25 7.92 4.75
N LYS A 73 13.80 9.09 5.23
CA LYS A 73 14.71 10.19 5.61
C LYS A 73 15.69 9.74 6.69
N GLU A 74 15.24 9.02 7.70
CA GLU A 74 16.10 8.46 8.74
C GLU A 74 17.14 7.49 8.16
N ALA A 75 16.73 6.59 7.27
CA ALA A 75 17.66 5.68 6.59
C ALA A 75 18.73 6.40 5.77
N MET A 76 18.39 7.57 5.19
CA MET A 76 19.30 8.39 4.41
C MET A 76 20.26 9.22 5.26
N THR A 77 19.88 9.56 6.50
CA THR A 77 20.63 10.50 7.36
C THR A 77 21.27 9.85 8.58
N THR A 78 21.03 8.57 8.82
CA THR A 78 21.63 7.84 9.95
C THR A 78 23.16 7.74 9.80
N PRO A 79 23.92 7.85 10.88
CA PRO A 79 25.37 7.59 10.86
C PRO A 79 25.71 6.10 10.69
N PHE A 80 24.74 5.20 10.71
CA PHE A 80 24.95 3.78 10.50
C PHE A 80 25.46 3.53 9.07
N ALA A 81 26.69 3.04 8.96
CA ALA A 81 27.28 2.64 7.68
C ALA A 81 27.04 1.12 7.48
N GLY A 82 26.25 0.80 6.46
CA GLY A 82 25.88 -0.59 6.13
C GLY A 82 24.51 -0.69 5.46
N LEU A 83 24.09 -1.92 5.17
CA LEU A 83 22.80 -2.17 4.55
C LEU A 83 21.65 -1.85 5.50
N LYS A 84 20.81 -0.89 5.09
CA LYS A 84 19.57 -0.50 5.77
C LYS A 84 18.38 -1.10 5.03
N VAL A 85 17.49 -1.81 5.72
CA VAL A 85 16.33 -2.44 5.09
C VAL A 85 15.04 -1.86 5.66
N ILE A 86 14.18 -1.39 4.78
CA ILE A 86 12.82 -0.95 5.09
C ILE A 86 11.85 -1.99 4.54
N ILE A 87 11.07 -2.62 5.41
CA ILE A 87 9.98 -3.52 5.02
C ILE A 87 8.73 -2.67 4.88
N ALA A 88 8.33 -2.42 3.64
CA ALA A 88 7.12 -1.70 3.29
C ALA A 88 5.95 -2.68 3.23
N ASP A 89 5.16 -2.69 4.30
CA ASP A 89 4.08 -3.66 4.53
C ASP A 89 2.73 -3.08 4.12
N SER A 90 2.00 -3.81 3.29
CA SER A 90 0.60 -3.51 2.96
C SER A 90 -0.09 -4.70 2.29
N GLU A 91 -1.38 -4.80 2.49
CA GLU A 91 -2.20 -5.82 1.83
C GLU A 91 -2.20 -5.62 0.29
N CYS A 92 -2.03 -6.68 -0.47
CA CYS A 92 -2.21 -6.66 -1.92
C CYS A 92 -3.66 -6.30 -2.28
N GLN A 93 -3.88 -5.14 -2.91
CA GLN A 93 -5.22 -4.68 -3.26
C GLN A 93 -5.93 -5.59 -4.28
N LEU A 94 -5.18 -6.22 -5.18
CA LEU A 94 -5.73 -7.18 -6.12
C LEU A 94 -6.32 -8.39 -5.39
N GLU A 95 -5.58 -8.97 -4.45
CA GLU A 95 -6.02 -10.11 -3.64
C GLU A 95 -7.19 -9.71 -2.74
N ARG A 96 -7.10 -8.56 -2.10
CA ARG A 96 -8.21 -8.02 -1.30
C ARG A 96 -9.50 -7.91 -2.11
N GLN A 97 -9.43 -7.40 -3.33
CA GLN A 97 -10.60 -7.28 -4.19
C GLN A 97 -11.13 -8.66 -4.64
N ARG A 98 -10.25 -9.61 -4.97
CA ARG A 98 -10.65 -10.98 -5.32
C ARG A 98 -11.39 -11.67 -4.18
N ARG A 99 -10.97 -11.45 -2.94
CA ARG A 99 -11.58 -12.01 -1.74
C ARG A 99 -12.91 -11.33 -1.37
N ILE A 100 -12.97 -10.00 -1.46
CA ILE A 100 -14.12 -9.22 -0.99
C ILE A 100 -15.27 -9.18 -2.02
N ARG A 101 -14.99 -9.06 -3.31
CA ARG A 101 -16.03 -8.94 -4.36
C ARG A 101 -17.05 -10.09 -4.36
N PRO A 102 -16.66 -11.37 -4.25
CA PRO A 102 -17.63 -12.46 -4.18
C PRO A 102 -18.55 -12.38 -2.97
N LEU A 103 -18.02 -11.97 -1.81
CA LEU A 103 -18.81 -11.81 -0.58
C LEU A 103 -19.85 -10.70 -0.74
N ILE A 104 -19.44 -9.54 -1.27
CA ILE A 104 -20.36 -8.44 -1.57
C ILE A 104 -21.44 -8.88 -2.55
N ALA A 105 -21.06 -9.60 -3.60
CA ALA A 105 -22.01 -10.09 -4.60
C ALA A 105 -23.00 -11.11 -4.02
N ALA A 106 -22.57 -11.93 -3.07
CA ALA A 106 -23.44 -12.86 -2.36
C ALA A 106 -24.47 -12.12 -1.49
N SER A 107 -24.04 -11.16 -0.67
CA SER A 107 -24.93 -10.33 0.15
C SER A 107 -25.95 -9.57 -0.69
N LEU A 108 -25.49 -8.95 -1.81
CA LEU A 108 -26.43 -8.26 -2.72
C LEU A 108 -27.46 -9.20 -3.34
N ARG A 109 -27.08 -10.44 -3.72
CA ARG A 109 -28.02 -11.45 -4.23
C ARG A 109 -29.00 -11.91 -3.16
N ALA A 110 -28.60 -11.91 -1.89
CA ALA A 110 -29.48 -12.21 -0.76
C ALA A 110 -30.42 -11.04 -0.39
N GLY A 111 -30.36 -9.92 -1.10
CA GLY A 111 -31.16 -8.71 -0.81
C GLY A 111 -30.66 -7.92 0.40
N GLU A 112 -29.46 -8.20 0.89
CA GLU A 112 -28.88 -7.50 2.02
C GLU A 112 -28.35 -6.13 1.60
N ARG A 113 -28.46 -5.15 2.51
CA ARG A 113 -27.88 -3.83 2.32
C ARG A 113 -26.37 -3.88 2.58
N VAL A 114 -25.58 -3.68 1.53
CA VAL A 114 -24.12 -3.59 1.65
C VAL A 114 -23.71 -2.12 1.82
N VAL A 115 -23.08 -1.79 2.95
CA VAL A 115 -22.49 -0.46 3.22
C VAL A 115 -20.99 -0.53 2.94
N ARG A 116 -20.51 0.36 2.08
CA ARG A 116 -19.08 0.47 1.73
C ARG A 116 -18.58 1.88 2.02
N THR A 117 -17.50 1.97 2.78
CA THR A 117 -16.78 3.24 2.95
C THR A 117 -16.11 3.61 1.64
N ARG A 118 -16.29 4.86 1.22
CA ARG A 118 -15.61 5.46 0.07
C ARG A 118 -15.04 6.80 0.48
N PHE A 119 -14.00 7.23 -0.22
CA PHE A 119 -13.53 8.59 -0.11
C PHE A 119 -14.36 9.51 -1.01
N GLY A 120 -14.42 10.76 -0.67
CA GLY A 120 -15.04 11.82 -1.45
C GLY A 120 -14.13 13.04 -1.50
N VAL A 121 -14.50 13.99 -2.33
CA VAL A 121 -13.87 15.32 -2.38
C VAL A 121 -14.95 16.33 -1.99
N ASP A 122 -14.60 17.17 -1.04
CA ASP A 122 -15.41 18.33 -0.69
C ASP A 122 -15.16 19.41 -1.74
N GLU A 123 -16.20 19.73 -2.51
CA GLU A 123 -16.10 20.69 -3.61
C GLU A 123 -15.84 22.10 -3.12
N ASP A 124 -16.34 22.46 -1.92
CA ASP A 124 -16.18 23.81 -1.37
C ASP A 124 -14.72 24.11 -1.02
N VAL A 125 -13.98 23.07 -0.61
CA VAL A 125 -12.56 23.18 -0.22
C VAL A 125 -11.61 22.89 -1.37
N CYS A 126 -12.09 22.26 -2.46
CA CYS A 126 -11.25 21.90 -3.59
C CYS A 126 -10.66 23.13 -4.26
N SER A 127 -9.33 23.19 -4.35
CA SER A 127 -8.59 24.30 -4.99
C SER A 127 -8.59 24.26 -6.52
N GLY A 128 -8.99 23.13 -7.13
CA GLY A 128 -8.96 22.95 -8.59
C GLY A 128 -7.56 22.72 -9.19
N ASP A 129 -6.51 22.66 -8.38
CA ASP A 129 -5.13 22.46 -8.87
C ASP A 129 -4.81 21.02 -9.28
N HIS A 130 -5.68 20.08 -8.93
CA HIS A 130 -5.62 18.64 -9.24
C HIS A 130 -4.33 17.94 -8.79
N SER A 131 -3.59 18.48 -7.82
CA SER A 131 -2.41 17.85 -7.24
C SER A 131 -2.73 16.47 -6.67
N CYS A 132 -3.91 16.31 -6.06
CA CYS A 132 -4.37 15.03 -5.54
C CYS A 132 -4.43 13.94 -6.63
N ILE A 133 -4.79 14.26 -7.86
CA ILE A 133 -4.84 13.32 -8.99
C ILE A 133 -3.42 13.02 -9.47
N ARG A 134 -2.62 14.06 -9.70
CA ARG A 134 -1.26 13.90 -10.25
C ARG A 134 -0.32 13.16 -9.32
N LEU A 135 -0.44 13.37 -8.00
CA LEU A 135 0.49 12.81 -7.02
C LEU A 135 0.06 11.44 -6.50
N SER A 136 -1.26 11.19 -6.38
CA SER A 136 -1.73 9.92 -5.83
C SER A 136 -1.71 8.77 -6.84
N GLY A 137 -1.83 9.05 -8.13
CA GLY A 137 -2.03 8.02 -9.16
C GLY A 137 -3.30 7.19 -8.96
N CYS A 138 -4.25 7.67 -8.15
CA CYS A 138 -5.48 6.95 -7.84
C CYS A 138 -6.39 6.84 -9.07
N PRO A 139 -6.73 5.62 -9.56
CA PRO A 139 -7.56 5.45 -10.75
C PRO A 139 -9.02 5.88 -10.55
N SER A 140 -9.43 6.12 -9.30
CA SER A 140 -10.79 6.56 -8.97
C SER A 140 -10.92 8.07 -8.80
N LEU A 141 -9.80 8.80 -8.76
CA LEU A 141 -9.80 10.26 -8.78
C LEU A 141 -9.89 10.75 -10.22
N THR A 142 -10.90 11.55 -10.49
CA THR A 142 -11.21 12.15 -11.80
C THR A 142 -11.53 13.62 -11.63
N VAL A 143 -11.81 14.30 -12.71
CA VAL A 143 -12.22 15.69 -12.74
C VAL A 143 -13.67 15.76 -13.15
N LYS A 144 -14.45 16.66 -12.56
CA LYS A 144 -15.80 17.02 -12.99
C LYS A 144 -16.01 18.53 -12.88
N ASP A 145 -16.98 19.06 -13.58
CA ASP A 145 -17.41 20.44 -13.41
C ASP A 145 -18.00 20.62 -11.99
N SER A 146 -17.75 21.78 -11.39
CA SER A 146 -18.31 22.10 -10.09
C SER A 146 -19.83 22.24 -10.15
N SER A 147 -20.50 21.88 -9.06
CA SER A 147 -21.93 22.16 -8.88
C SER A 147 -22.21 23.64 -8.59
N ASP A 148 -21.20 24.38 -8.13
CA ASP A 148 -21.27 25.83 -7.89
C ASP A 148 -21.00 26.60 -9.21
N PRO A 149 -21.98 27.38 -9.72
CA PRO A 149 -21.83 28.15 -10.95
C PRO A 149 -20.78 29.27 -10.86
N LEU A 150 -20.37 29.66 -9.66
CA LEU A 150 -19.33 30.66 -9.45
C LEU A 150 -17.91 30.06 -9.52
N LYS A 151 -17.80 28.74 -9.48
CA LYS A 151 -16.54 28.02 -9.52
C LYS A 151 -16.23 27.59 -10.96
N VAL A 152 -15.39 28.37 -11.62
CA VAL A 152 -15.06 28.16 -13.05
C VAL A 152 -14.14 26.94 -13.25
N ASP A 153 -13.26 26.67 -12.29
CA ASP A 153 -12.31 25.56 -12.39
C ASP A 153 -12.98 24.23 -12.03
N PRO A 154 -12.71 23.17 -12.84
CA PRO A 154 -13.19 21.84 -12.52
C PRO A 154 -12.67 21.35 -11.16
N VAL A 155 -13.48 20.57 -10.47
CA VAL A 155 -13.13 20.01 -9.16
C VAL A 155 -12.74 18.56 -9.25
N ALA A 156 -11.90 18.10 -8.32
CA ALA A 156 -11.59 16.68 -8.20
C ALA A 156 -12.85 15.90 -7.76
N HIS A 157 -13.01 14.70 -8.28
CA HIS A 157 -14.15 13.84 -7.98
C HIS A 157 -13.71 12.38 -7.82
N VAL A 158 -14.31 11.68 -6.88
CA VAL A 158 -14.08 10.24 -6.69
C VAL A 158 -15.20 9.45 -7.36
N ASN A 159 -14.88 8.72 -8.42
CA ASN A 159 -15.84 7.94 -9.17
C ASN A 159 -16.26 6.64 -8.43
N ASN A 160 -17.21 5.91 -9.01
CA ASN A 160 -17.75 4.67 -8.43
C ASN A 160 -16.74 3.51 -8.34
N GLY A 161 -15.57 3.63 -8.94
CA GLY A 161 -14.49 2.66 -8.83
C GLY A 161 -13.74 2.67 -7.49
N CYS A 162 -14.00 3.67 -6.63
CA CYS A 162 -13.36 3.76 -5.32
C CYS A 162 -13.61 2.50 -4.47
N VAL A 163 -12.53 1.90 -3.98
CA VAL A 163 -12.55 0.71 -3.13
C VAL A 163 -12.22 1.00 -1.66
N GLY A 164 -12.02 2.27 -1.31
CA GLY A 164 -11.73 2.69 0.06
C GLY A 164 -10.40 2.17 0.59
N CYS A 165 -9.36 2.17 -0.24
CA CYS A 165 -8.05 1.62 0.16
C CYS A 165 -7.23 2.57 1.04
N GLY A 166 -7.52 3.85 1.08
CA GLY A 166 -6.81 4.86 1.86
C GLY A 166 -5.88 5.72 1.05
#